data_54fbe766cc78c5a0541ab607e8abb64d
#
_entry.id   54fbe766cc78c5a0541ab607e8abb64d
#
_cell.length_a   1.000
_cell.length_b   1.000
_cell.length_c   1.000
_cell.angle_alpha   90.00
_cell.angle_beta   90.00
_cell.angle_gamma   90.00
#
_symmetry.space_group_name_H-M   'P 1'
#
loop_
_entity.id
_entity.type
_entity.pdbx_description
1 polymer ?
#
loop_
_entity_poly.entity_id
_entity_poly.type
_entity_poly.pdbx_seq_one_letter_code
_entity_poly.pdbx_strand_id
1 'polypeptide(L)' 'MGMGADGNNPYRTTAGFVSDPAVTQVAITFADGGREVVPVENETYFVVRQGANALADKIQALDEHGAALHTVP' A
#
# COMPACT_ATOMS: atom_id res chain seq x y z
N MET A 1 -0.33 -7.28 -27.31
CA MET A 1 -0.17 -7.18 -26.82
C MET A 1 -0.15 -6.93 -26.05
N GLY A 2 -0.17 -6.88 -25.79
CA GLY A 2 0.03 -6.52 -25.09
C GLY A 2 -0.20 -6.63 -24.07
N MET A 3 -0.07 -6.88 -23.65
CA MET A 3 -0.29 -6.75 -22.75
C MET A 3 0.09 -6.02 -22.04
N GLY A 4 -0.60 -5.58 -21.69
CA GLY A 4 -0.55 -4.70 -20.86
C GLY A 4 0.67 -4.36 -20.31
N ALA A 5 0.91 -4.77 -19.41
CA ALA A 5 2.05 -4.46 -18.89
C ALA A 5 2.95 -5.08 -19.62
N ASP A 6 3.26 -4.96 -20.44
CA ASP A 6 4.24 -5.54 -21.09
C ASP A 6 5.27 -5.86 -20.15
N GLY A 7 5.85 -6.78 -20.06
CA GLY A 7 6.81 -7.25 -19.12
C GLY A 7 7.93 -6.31 -18.77
N ASN A 8 8.05 -5.19 -19.46
CA ASN A 8 9.09 -4.25 -19.15
C ASN A 8 8.74 -3.33 -18.00
N ASN A 9 7.44 -3.20 -17.69
CA ASN A 9 6.99 -2.30 -16.64
C ASN A 9 5.93 -2.99 -15.79
N PRO A 10 6.33 -3.97 -15.00
CA PRO A 10 5.35 -4.66 -14.18
C PRO A 10 4.78 -3.73 -13.10
N TYR A 11 3.51 -3.90 -12.83
CA TYR A 11 2.83 -3.16 -11.78
C TYR A 11 2.44 -4.11 -10.68
N ARG A 12 2.47 -3.61 -9.45
CA ARG A 12 1.95 -4.32 -8.30
C ARG A 12 0.87 -3.45 -7.67
N THR A 13 -0.22 -4.08 -7.30
CA THR A 13 -1.32 -3.41 -6.63
C THR A 13 -1.40 -3.93 -5.21
N THR A 14 -1.44 -3.03 -4.25
CA THR A 14 -1.67 -3.38 -2.86
C THR A 14 -2.98 -2.74 -2.44
N ALA A 15 -3.91 -3.54 -1.95
CA ALA A 15 -5.21 -3.05 -1.54
C ALA A 15 -5.73 -3.85 -0.37
N GLY A 16 -6.61 -3.27 0.41
CA GLY A 16 -7.18 -3.97 1.55
C GLY A 16 -8.30 -3.19 2.19
N PHE A 17 -8.89 -3.80 3.23
CA PHE A 17 -9.95 -3.18 4.01
C PHE A 17 -9.43 -2.78 5.37
N VAL A 18 -9.94 -1.66 5.87
CA VAL A 18 -9.63 -1.19 7.20
C VAL A 18 -10.95 -0.91 7.88
N SER A 19 -11.31 -1.69 8.88
CA SER A 19 -12.58 -1.52 9.56
C SER A 19 -12.47 -0.67 10.83
N ASP A 20 -11.27 -0.30 11.24
CA ASP A 20 -11.07 0.51 12.44
C ASP A 20 -11.25 1.99 12.07
N PRO A 21 -12.25 2.67 12.60
CA PRO A 21 -12.47 4.06 12.25
C PRO A 21 -11.36 5.01 12.72
N ALA A 22 -10.50 4.58 13.61
CA ALA A 22 -9.38 5.40 14.04
C ALA A 22 -8.25 5.42 12.99
N VAL A 23 -8.27 4.49 12.05
CA VAL A 23 -7.24 4.42 11.01
C VAL A 23 -7.65 5.31 9.86
N THR A 24 -6.87 6.33 9.59
CA THR A 24 -7.15 7.27 8.51
C THR A 24 -6.16 7.16 7.37
N GLN A 25 -5.03 6.49 7.57
CA GLN A 25 -3.98 6.35 6.57
C GLN A 25 -3.35 4.98 6.68
N VAL A 26 -2.71 4.55 5.61
CA VAL A 26 -1.94 3.31 5.59
C VAL A 26 -0.57 3.60 5.00
N ALA A 27 0.48 3.20 5.70
CA ALA A 27 1.85 3.32 5.21
C ALA A 27 2.30 1.95 4.73
N ILE A 28 2.78 1.88 3.52
CA ILE A 28 3.21 0.62 2.91
C ILE A 28 4.70 0.74 2.62
N THR A 29 5.48 -0.19 3.17
CA THR A 29 6.91 -0.28 2.88
C THR A 29 7.09 -1.41 1.89
N PHE A 30 7.81 -1.14 0.82
CA PHE A 30 7.99 -2.09 -0.26
C PHE A 30 9.36 -2.77 -0.18
N ALA A 31 9.45 -3.93 -0.78
CA ALA A 31 10.69 -4.71 -0.78
C ALA A 31 11.84 -3.97 -1.48
N ASP A 32 11.51 -3.01 -2.35
CA ASP A 32 12.55 -2.22 -3.01
C ASP A 32 13.08 -1.09 -2.14
N GLY A 33 12.60 -0.98 -0.91
CA GLY A 33 13.04 0.07 0.00
C GLY A 33 12.17 1.31 -0.01
N GLY A 34 11.19 1.39 -0.90
CA GLY A 34 10.31 2.55 -0.97
C GLY A 34 9.20 2.47 0.08
N ARG A 35 8.59 3.61 0.35
CA ARG A 35 7.48 3.69 1.30
C ARG A 35 6.47 4.68 0.77
N GLU A 36 5.19 4.32 0.86
CA GLU A 36 4.11 5.22 0.45
C GLU A 36 3.06 5.27 1.54
N VAL A 37 2.47 6.44 1.73
CA VAL A 37 1.37 6.61 2.67
C VAL A 37 0.16 7.02 1.86
N VAL A 38 -0.92 6.28 2.00
CA VAL A 38 -2.16 6.52 1.25
C VAL A 38 -3.32 6.68 2.23
N PRO A 39 -4.33 7.48 1.87
CA PRO A 39 -5.50 7.64 2.75
C PRO A 39 -6.39 6.42 2.69
N VAL A 40 -7.15 6.22 3.77
CA VAL A 40 -8.21 5.21 3.80
C VAL A 40 -9.50 5.92 3.40
N GLU A 41 -10.19 5.39 2.39
CA GLU A 41 -11.46 5.93 1.94
C GLU A 41 -12.44 4.78 1.85
N ASN A 42 -13.62 4.98 2.41
CA ASN A 42 -14.67 3.95 2.42
C ASN A 42 -14.17 2.64 3.01
N GLU A 43 -13.35 2.73 4.05
CA GLU A 43 -12.80 1.56 4.72
C GLU A 43 -11.86 0.74 3.82
N THR A 44 -11.33 1.35 2.78
CA THR A 44 -10.39 0.68 1.88
C THR A 44 -9.15 1.54 1.64
N TYR A 45 -8.07 0.90 1.25
CA TYR A 45 -6.89 1.58 0.76
C TYR A 45 -6.40 0.87 -0.50
N PHE A 46 -5.65 1.60 -1.32
CA PHE A 46 -5.24 1.09 -2.61
C PHE A 46 -3.97 1.84 -3.05
N VAL A 47 -2.97 1.09 -3.52
CA VAL A 47 -1.78 1.70 -4.07
C VAL A 47 -1.29 0.84 -5.23
N VAL A 48 -0.84 1.50 -6.29
CA VAL A 48 -0.22 0.85 -7.43
C VAL A 48 1.22 1.32 -7.49
N ARG A 49 2.15 0.40 -7.57
CA ARG A 49 3.55 0.74 -7.66
C ARG A 49 4.18 -0.03 -8.80
N GLN A 50 4.95 0.66 -9.60
CA GLN A 50 5.61 0.08 -10.76
C GLN A 50 6.99 -0.44 -10.33
N GLY A 51 7.36 -1.61 -10.80
CA GLY A 51 8.67 -2.19 -10.54
C GLY A 51 8.57 -3.66 -10.19
N ALA A 52 9.61 -4.40 -10.52
CA ALA A 52 9.63 -5.83 -10.30
C ALA A 52 9.68 -6.19 -8.81
N ASN A 53 10.23 -5.31 -7.98
CA ASN A 53 10.33 -5.55 -6.54
C ASN A 53 9.36 -4.69 -5.75
N ALA A 54 8.26 -4.30 -6.36
CA ALA A 54 7.27 -3.46 -5.70
C ALA A 54 6.28 -4.30 -4.89
N LEU A 55 6.78 -5.27 -4.15
CA LEU A 55 5.95 -6.09 -3.27
C LEU A 55 5.87 -5.42 -1.91
N ALA A 56 4.70 -5.46 -1.32
CA ALA A 56 4.54 -4.89 0.02
C ALA A 56 5.27 -5.77 1.03
N ASP A 57 6.16 -5.16 1.79
CA ASP A 57 6.95 -5.85 2.80
C ASP A 57 6.37 -5.61 4.18
N LYS A 58 5.83 -4.43 4.42
CA LYS A 58 5.23 -4.08 5.70
C LYS A 58 4.07 -3.12 5.46
N ILE A 59 2.99 -3.32 6.17
CA ILE A 59 1.83 -2.44 6.09
C ILE A 59 1.52 -1.96 7.50
N GLN A 60 1.41 -0.65 7.68
CA GLN A 60 1.10 -0.05 8.97
C GLN A 60 -0.16 0.78 8.86
N ALA A 61 -1.10 0.57 9.77
CA ALA A 61 -2.30 1.39 9.83
C ALA A 61 -2.02 2.56 10.77
N LEU A 62 -2.25 3.77 10.30
CA LEU A 62 -1.92 4.99 11.00
C LEU A 62 -3.17 5.78 11.36
N ASP A 63 -3.12 6.51 12.46
CA ASP A 63 -4.20 7.41 12.83
C ASP A 63 -4.02 8.77 12.13
N GLU A 64 -4.86 9.72 12.46
CA GLU A 64 -4.82 11.03 11.84
C GLU A 64 -3.53 11.81 12.16
N HIS A 65 -2.82 11.40 13.18
CA HIS A 65 -1.56 12.03 13.55
C HIS A 65 -0.36 11.28 12.99
N GLY A 66 -0.60 10.22 12.23
CA GLY A 66 0.49 9.43 11.66
C GLY A 66 1.08 8.39 12.61
N ALA A 67 0.46 8.15 13.75
CA ALA A 67 0.93 7.15 14.68
C ALA A 67 0.47 5.76 14.26
N ALA A 68 1.36 4.78 14.32
CA ALA A 68 1.02 3.42 13.91
C ALA A 68 0.15 2.76 14.96
N LEU A 69 -1.04 2.35 14.55
CA LEU A 69 -1.97 1.64 15.42
C LEU A 69 -1.85 0.13 15.25
N HIS A 70 -1.60 -0.32 14.03
CA HIS A 70 -1.45 -1.73 13.71
C HIS A 70 -0.32 -1.88 12.70
N THR A 71 0.38 -2.98 12.78
CA THR A 71 1.45 -3.29 11.83
C THR A 71 1.28 -4.74 11.36
N VAL A 72 1.31 -4.92 10.06
CA VAL A 72 1.25 -6.25 9.45
C VAL A 72 2.60 -6.45 8.78
N PRO A 73 3.39 -7.41 9.23
CA PRO A 73 4.70 -7.66 8.62
C PRO A 73 4.62 -8.30 7.26
#